data_b22768971129b867bf17eca3d4725bd7
#
_entry.id   b22768971129b867bf17eca3d4725bd7
#
_cell.length_a   1.000
_cell.length_b   1.000
_cell.length_c   1.000
_cell.angle_alpha   90.00
_cell.angle_beta   90.00
_cell.angle_gamma   90.00
#
_symmetry.space_group_name_H-M   'P 1'
#
loop_
_entity.id
_entity.type
_entity.pdbx_description
1 polymer ?
#
loop_
_entity_poly.entity_id
_entity_poly.type
_entity_poly.pdbx_seq_one_letter_code
_entity_poly.pdbx_strand_id
1 'polypeptide(L)'
;MTVTASTEAGSRRIDPWKVAYVVILLLALATRLYVLGDRAVSHDETTHAKYSWNLYTGRGFRHDPLMHGTLLFEATAFFYALFGVSDFTARLYTALVGVAAVLAPWLLRKWLGKHGALLASLMILISPSITYYSRYTRHDLPVLLASLLLIWTILKYLDGGSRRWLVWMGVFF
;
A
#
# COMPACT_ATOMS: atom_id res chain seq x y z
N MET A 1 -24.26 46.64 32.83
CA MET A 1 -23.89 45.21 32.78
C MET A 1 -23.33 44.90 31.41
N THR A 2 -22.01 44.90 31.29
CA THR A 2 -21.29 44.69 30.01
C THR A 2 -20.84 43.25 30.02
N VAL A 3 -21.46 42.43 29.19
CA VAL A 3 -21.05 40.99 29.00
C VAL A 3 -19.91 40.97 28.04
N THR A 4 -18.70 40.77 28.54
CA THR A 4 -17.50 40.46 27.73
C THR A 4 -17.58 39.04 27.26
N ALA A 5 -17.91 38.83 25.97
CA ALA A 5 -17.76 37.52 25.31
C ALA A 5 -16.28 37.26 25.09
N SER A 6 -15.70 36.38 25.90
CA SER A 6 -14.37 35.84 25.70
C SER A 6 -14.44 34.85 24.55
N THR A 7 -13.94 35.26 23.36
CA THR A 7 -13.72 34.40 22.21
C THR A 7 -12.51 33.51 22.53
N GLU A 8 -12.72 32.34 23.10
CA GLU A 8 -11.68 31.30 23.17
C GLU A 8 -11.38 30.81 21.75
N ALA A 9 -10.37 31.40 21.14
CA ALA A 9 -9.73 30.86 19.96
C ALA A 9 -9.01 29.57 20.37
N GLY A 10 -9.72 28.45 20.29
CA GLY A 10 -9.18 27.11 20.57
C GLY A 10 -8.00 26.85 19.66
N SER A 11 -6.79 27.02 20.17
CA SER A 11 -5.55 26.57 19.53
C SER A 11 -5.70 25.09 19.19
N ARG A 12 -5.89 24.77 17.91
CA ARG A 12 -5.87 23.38 17.41
C ARG A 12 -4.47 22.81 17.59
N ARG A 13 -4.20 22.24 18.76
CA ARG A 13 -2.95 21.50 19.01
C ARG A 13 -2.88 20.36 17.98
N ILE A 14 -1.85 20.41 17.13
CA ILE A 14 -1.59 19.36 16.14
C ILE A 14 -1.30 18.08 16.92
N ASP A 15 -2.06 17.02 16.66
CA ASP A 15 -1.86 15.70 17.27
C ASP A 15 -0.51 15.12 16.79
N PRO A 16 0.46 14.90 17.70
CA PRO A 16 1.80 14.43 17.34
C PRO A 16 1.78 13.09 16.60
N TRP A 17 0.76 12.26 16.83
CA TRP A 17 0.59 10.99 16.12
C TRP A 17 0.26 11.19 14.65
N LYS A 18 -0.54 12.19 14.32
CA LYS A 18 -0.84 12.54 12.93
C LYS A 18 0.41 13.05 12.23
N VAL A 19 1.19 13.87 12.90
CA VAL A 19 2.46 14.37 12.36
C VAL A 19 3.43 13.20 12.11
N ALA A 20 3.58 12.27 13.07
CA ALA A 20 4.43 11.10 12.89
C ALA A 20 4.03 10.27 11.68
N TYR A 21 2.72 10.03 11.45
CA TYR A 21 2.25 9.29 10.28
C TYR A 21 2.40 10.06 8.96
N VAL A 22 2.31 11.38 8.98
CA VAL A 22 2.64 12.21 7.80
C VAL A 22 4.12 12.07 7.45
N VAL A 23 5.00 12.13 8.45
CA VAL A 23 6.45 11.92 8.25
C VAL A 23 6.73 10.52 7.70
N ILE A 24 6.10 9.47 8.29
CA ILE A 24 6.21 8.10 7.79
C ILE A 24 5.72 7.98 6.34
N LEU A 25 4.60 8.61 5.99
CA LEU A 25 4.09 8.63 4.62
C LEU A 25 5.09 9.26 3.66
N LEU A 26 5.64 10.42 4.00
CA LEU A 26 6.62 11.11 3.15
C LEU A 26 7.89 10.28 2.97
N LEU A 27 8.40 9.67 4.04
CA LEU A 27 9.56 8.76 3.99
C LEU A 27 9.24 7.49 3.19
N ALA A 28 8.04 6.93 3.33
CA ALA A 28 7.60 5.78 2.56
C ALA A 28 7.53 6.09 1.07
N LEU A 29 6.97 7.23 0.68
CA LEU A 29 6.94 7.71 -0.71
C LEU A 29 8.36 7.94 -1.23
N ALA A 30 9.19 8.68 -0.48
CA ALA A 30 10.57 8.97 -0.88
C ALA A 30 11.36 7.68 -1.12
N THR A 31 11.36 6.74 -0.17
CA THR A 31 12.17 5.51 -0.27
C THR A 31 11.68 4.54 -1.34
N ARG A 32 10.39 4.55 -1.71
CA ARG A 32 9.83 3.65 -2.71
C ARG A 32 9.84 4.24 -4.12
N LEU A 33 9.69 5.57 -4.26
CA LEU A 33 9.59 6.21 -5.57
C LEU A 33 10.91 6.81 -6.07
N TYR A 34 11.86 7.13 -5.16
CA TYR A 34 13.15 7.70 -5.54
C TYR A 34 13.89 6.76 -6.50
N VAL A 35 14.20 7.24 -7.70
CA VAL A 35 14.95 6.51 -8.73
C VAL A 35 14.35 5.12 -9.02
N LEU A 36 13.01 5.01 -9.08
CA LEU A 36 12.31 3.72 -9.20
C LEU A 36 12.55 3.04 -10.55
N GLY A 37 12.77 3.81 -11.63
CA GLY A 37 12.98 3.32 -12.98
C GLY A 37 14.43 2.95 -13.34
N ASP A 38 15.42 3.36 -12.53
CA ASP A 38 16.83 3.30 -12.97
C ASP A 38 17.50 1.93 -12.81
N ARG A 39 16.92 1.05 -12.00
CA ARG A 39 17.48 -0.30 -11.82
C ARG A 39 17.18 -1.18 -13.03
N ALA A 40 18.17 -1.96 -13.48
CA ALA A 40 18.00 -2.97 -14.51
C ALA A 40 16.82 -3.92 -14.16
N VAL A 41 16.01 -4.24 -15.17
CA VAL A 41 14.86 -5.15 -15.02
C VAL A 41 15.38 -6.57 -14.86
N SER A 42 14.90 -7.28 -13.87
CA SER A 42 15.24 -8.69 -13.66
C SER A 42 14.41 -9.61 -14.57
N HIS A 43 14.76 -10.89 -14.61
CA HIS A 43 14.04 -11.89 -15.41
C HIS A 43 12.55 -11.96 -15.03
N ASP A 44 12.23 -12.03 -13.74
CA ASP A 44 10.85 -12.10 -13.24
C ASP A 44 10.07 -10.82 -13.60
N GLU A 45 10.68 -9.65 -13.39
CA GLU A 45 10.06 -8.36 -13.75
C GLU A 45 9.77 -8.26 -15.24
N THR A 46 10.69 -8.74 -16.09
CA THR A 46 10.51 -8.77 -17.55
C THR A 46 9.27 -9.57 -17.93
N THR A 47 9.06 -10.72 -17.30
CA THR A 47 7.89 -11.56 -17.53
C THR A 47 6.60 -10.80 -17.16
N HIS A 48 6.54 -10.23 -15.97
CA HIS A 48 5.37 -9.47 -15.52
C HIS A 48 5.11 -8.23 -16.38
N ALA A 49 6.15 -7.45 -16.70
CA ALA A 49 6.05 -6.28 -17.56
C ALA A 49 5.56 -6.63 -18.97
N LYS A 50 6.08 -7.72 -19.58
CA LYS A 50 5.67 -8.19 -20.90
C LYS A 50 4.18 -8.58 -20.96
N TYR A 51 3.70 -9.32 -19.97
CA TYR A 51 2.29 -9.72 -19.95
C TYR A 51 1.35 -8.54 -19.68
N SER A 52 1.76 -7.61 -18.81
CA SER A 52 1.04 -6.35 -18.60
C SER A 52 0.98 -5.51 -19.89
N TRP A 53 2.07 -5.46 -20.64
CA TRP A 53 2.13 -4.78 -21.93
C TRP A 53 1.25 -5.46 -22.98
N ASN A 54 1.22 -6.79 -23.05
CA ASN A 54 0.33 -7.52 -23.93
C ASN A 54 -1.15 -7.20 -23.62
N LEU A 55 -1.51 -7.16 -22.34
CA LEU A 55 -2.85 -6.78 -21.90
C LEU A 55 -3.16 -5.32 -22.28
N TYR A 56 -2.25 -4.39 -22.04
CA TYR A 56 -2.38 -2.97 -22.40
C TYR A 56 -2.55 -2.75 -23.90
N THR A 57 -1.84 -3.52 -24.74
CA THR A 57 -1.92 -3.41 -26.21
C THR A 57 -3.07 -4.20 -26.85
N GLY A 58 -3.97 -4.77 -26.05
CA GLY A 58 -5.12 -5.52 -26.57
C GLY A 58 -4.82 -6.92 -27.08
N ARG A 59 -3.61 -7.45 -26.82
CA ARG A 59 -3.23 -8.83 -27.20
C ARG A 59 -3.85 -9.89 -26.29
N GLY A 60 -4.57 -9.45 -25.26
CA GLY A 60 -5.22 -10.29 -24.28
C GLY A 60 -4.29 -10.88 -23.24
N PHE A 61 -4.90 -11.55 -22.27
CA PHE A 61 -4.21 -12.31 -21.22
C PHE A 61 -4.37 -13.81 -21.50
N ARG A 62 -3.26 -14.53 -21.62
CA ARG A 62 -3.26 -15.99 -21.65
C ARG A 62 -2.70 -16.50 -20.33
N HIS A 63 -3.50 -17.27 -19.60
CA HIS A 63 -3.04 -17.89 -18.36
C HIS A 63 -1.90 -18.88 -18.66
N ASP A 64 -0.82 -18.75 -17.91
CA ASP A 64 0.31 -19.67 -17.91
C ASP A 64 0.53 -20.11 -16.45
N PRO A 65 0.75 -21.41 -16.15
CA PRO A 65 1.00 -21.89 -14.80
C PRO A 65 2.21 -21.23 -14.10
N LEU A 66 3.14 -20.65 -14.87
CA LEU A 66 4.26 -19.87 -14.34
C LEU A 66 3.86 -18.48 -13.86
N MET A 67 2.64 -18.06 -14.15
CA MET A 67 2.10 -16.76 -13.74
C MET A 67 1.15 -16.96 -12.57
N HIS A 68 1.48 -16.29 -11.49
CA HIS A 68 0.58 -16.13 -10.35
C HIS A 68 -0.56 -15.17 -10.74
N GLY A 69 -1.64 -15.08 -9.99
CA GLY A 69 -2.87 -14.35 -10.27
C GLY A 69 -2.80 -13.07 -11.15
N THR A 70 -3.94 -12.68 -11.71
CA THR A 70 -4.06 -11.64 -12.76
C THR A 70 -3.89 -10.21 -12.23
N LEU A 71 -4.15 -9.96 -10.94
CA LEU A 71 -4.22 -8.63 -10.34
C LEU A 71 -2.98 -7.76 -10.66
N LEU A 72 -1.78 -8.32 -10.58
CA LEU A 72 -0.54 -7.58 -10.85
C LEU A 72 -0.46 -7.11 -12.31
N PHE A 73 -0.88 -7.96 -13.25
CA PHE A 73 -0.85 -7.63 -14.69
C PHE A 73 -1.87 -6.57 -15.03
N GLU A 74 -3.08 -6.68 -14.50
CA GLU A 74 -4.17 -5.72 -14.72
C GLU A 74 -3.82 -4.37 -14.11
N ALA A 75 -3.32 -4.35 -12.87
CA ALA A 75 -2.90 -3.13 -12.21
C ALA A 75 -1.74 -2.44 -12.96
N THR A 76 -0.72 -3.20 -13.38
CA THR A 76 0.39 -2.65 -14.15
C THR A 76 -0.07 -2.14 -15.53
N ALA A 77 -0.94 -2.87 -16.23
CA ALA A 77 -1.53 -2.43 -17.49
C ALA A 77 -2.34 -1.14 -17.33
N PHE A 78 -3.08 -1.00 -16.23
CA PHE A 78 -3.78 0.22 -15.88
C PHE A 78 -2.83 1.41 -15.72
N PHE A 79 -1.69 1.23 -15.02
CA PHE A 79 -0.69 2.28 -14.89
C PHE A 79 -0.01 2.60 -16.23
N TYR A 80 0.18 1.63 -17.11
CA TYR A 80 0.64 1.89 -18.48
C TYR A 80 -0.35 2.74 -19.27
N ALA A 81 -1.64 2.52 -19.11
CA ALA A 81 -2.68 3.32 -19.76
C ALA A 81 -2.73 4.76 -19.26
N LEU A 82 -2.43 5.00 -17.98
CA LEU A 82 -2.47 6.34 -17.40
C LEU A 82 -1.20 7.16 -17.65
N PHE A 83 -0.01 6.53 -17.59
CA PHE A 83 1.27 7.23 -17.52
C PHE A 83 2.25 6.81 -18.63
N GLY A 84 1.83 5.94 -19.55
CA GLY A 84 2.70 5.38 -20.58
C GLY A 84 3.56 4.22 -20.08
N VAL A 85 4.21 3.51 -21.01
CA VAL A 85 5.03 2.31 -20.73
C VAL A 85 6.46 2.73 -20.39
N SER A 86 6.92 2.38 -19.21
CA SER A 86 8.29 2.60 -18.74
C SER A 86 8.62 1.67 -17.58
N ASP A 87 9.89 1.53 -17.22
CA ASP A 87 10.34 0.76 -16.05
C ASP A 87 9.82 1.36 -14.73
N PHE A 88 9.63 2.68 -14.70
CA PHE A 88 9.00 3.38 -13.59
C PHE A 88 7.54 2.95 -13.41
N THR A 89 6.73 3.02 -14.49
CA THR A 89 5.30 2.69 -14.44
C THR A 89 5.05 1.20 -14.23
N ALA A 90 5.95 0.33 -14.70
CA ALA A 90 5.92 -1.11 -14.42
C ALA A 90 5.98 -1.43 -12.90
N ARG A 91 6.72 -0.62 -12.14
CA ARG A 91 6.94 -0.81 -10.69
C ARG A 91 6.01 0.05 -9.83
N LEU A 92 5.30 1.00 -10.43
CA LEU A 92 4.53 2.01 -9.68
C LEU A 92 3.43 1.38 -8.81
N TYR A 93 2.73 0.36 -9.33
CA TYR A 93 1.72 -0.36 -8.55
C TYR A 93 2.30 -0.95 -7.25
N THR A 94 3.38 -1.74 -7.37
CA THR A 94 4.00 -2.38 -6.20
C THR A 94 4.61 -1.38 -5.23
N ALA A 95 5.14 -0.25 -5.73
CA ALA A 95 5.65 0.83 -4.90
C ALA A 95 4.53 1.48 -4.07
N LEU A 96 3.38 1.78 -4.67
CA LEU A 96 2.22 2.34 -3.97
C LEU A 96 1.62 1.35 -2.98
N VAL A 97 1.53 0.06 -3.31
CA VAL A 97 1.14 -1.00 -2.39
C VAL A 97 2.12 -1.08 -1.22
N GLY A 98 3.43 -0.95 -1.47
CA GLY A 98 4.45 -0.89 -0.42
C GLY A 98 4.28 0.31 0.52
N VAL A 99 3.89 1.48 0.00
CA VAL A 99 3.53 2.65 0.82
C VAL A 99 2.29 2.34 1.67
N ALA A 100 1.25 1.75 1.07
CA ALA A 100 0.04 1.36 1.79
C ALA A 100 0.33 0.34 2.90
N ALA A 101 1.21 -0.64 2.66
CA ALA A 101 1.64 -1.63 3.65
C ALA A 101 2.34 -0.97 4.86
N VAL A 102 3.17 0.06 4.65
CA VAL A 102 3.79 0.85 5.74
C VAL A 102 2.74 1.54 6.60
N LEU A 103 1.64 2.01 6.01
CA LEU A 103 0.58 2.71 6.72
C LEU A 103 -0.47 1.79 7.33
N ALA A 104 -0.58 0.54 6.84
CA ALA A 104 -1.61 -0.41 7.27
C ALA A 104 -1.67 -0.67 8.79
N PRO A 105 -0.54 -0.70 9.55
CA PRO A 105 -0.59 -0.86 11.01
C PRO A 105 -1.41 0.22 11.74
N TRP A 106 -1.60 1.42 11.14
CA TRP A 106 -2.51 2.43 11.68
C TRP A 106 -3.94 1.94 11.83
N LEU A 107 -4.40 1.05 10.96
CA LEU A 107 -5.72 0.44 11.04
C LEU A 107 -5.84 -0.47 12.28
N LEU A 108 -4.73 -1.05 12.70
CA LEU A 108 -4.64 -1.97 13.84
C LEU A 108 -4.41 -1.26 15.18
N ARG A 109 -4.33 0.09 15.22
CA ARG A 109 -4.02 0.87 16.42
C ARG A 109 -4.97 0.65 17.60
N LYS A 110 -6.20 0.16 17.36
CA LYS A 110 -7.15 -0.18 18.43
C LYS A 110 -6.62 -1.35 19.28
N TRP A 111 -5.97 -2.33 18.65
CA TRP A 111 -5.48 -3.55 19.30
C TRP A 111 -4.01 -3.48 19.67
N LEU A 112 -3.20 -2.84 18.85
CA LEU A 112 -1.76 -2.66 19.10
C LEU A 112 -1.45 -1.47 20.01
N GLY A 113 -2.42 -0.60 20.26
CA GLY A 113 -2.18 0.72 20.81
C GLY A 113 -1.49 1.66 19.80
N LYS A 114 -1.48 2.96 20.11
CA LYS A 114 -0.87 3.96 19.20
C LYS A 114 0.64 3.73 19.03
N HIS A 115 1.35 3.41 20.11
CA HIS A 115 2.80 3.15 20.08
C HIS A 115 3.16 1.88 19.31
N GLY A 116 2.41 0.79 19.54
CA GLY A 116 2.63 -0.47 18.81
C GLY A 116 2.38 -0.34 17.31
N ALA A 117 1.31 0.36 16.91
CA ALA A 117 1.02 0.64 15.51
C ALA A 117 2.11 1.50 14.85
N LEU A 118 2.62 2.52 15.55
CA LEU A 118 3.71 3.36 15.06
C LEU A 118 5.00 2.55 14.89
N LEU A 119 5.36 1.75 15.89
CA LEU A 119 6.55 0.89 15.85
C LEU A 119 6.45 -0.11 14.68
N ALA A 120 5.30 -0.77 14.50
CA ALA A 120 5.08 -1.68 13.39
C ALA A 120 5.24 -0.98 12.03
N SER A 121 4.67 0.23 11.87
CA SER A 121 4.86 1.03 10.65
C SER A 121 6.32 1.39 10.42
N LEU A 122 7.08 1.76 11.46
CA LEU A 122 8.51 2.04 11.36
C LEU A 122 9.31 0.80 10.98
N MET A 123 9.01 -0.36 11.56
CA MET A 123 9.68 -1.62 11.21
C MET A 123 9.46 -2.00 9.73
N ILE A 124 8.23 -1.83 9.22
CA ILE A 124 7.92 -2.06 7.80
C ILE A 124 8.63 -1.01 6.92
N LEU A 125 8.68 0.26 7.36
CA LEU A 125 9.34 1.34 6.63
C LEU A 125 10.82 1.07 6.41
N ILE A 126 11.54 0.69 7.48
CA ILE A 126 13.01 0.51 7.47
C ILE A 126 13.45 -0.89 7.04
N SER A 127 12.53 -1.85 6.89
CA SER A 127 12.86 -3.22 6.49
C SER A 127 13.49 -3.24 5.09
N PRO A 128 14.74 -3.73 4.94
CA PRO A 128 15.41 -3.80 3.64
C PRO A 128 14.64 -4.69 2.66
N SER A 129 14.16 -5.84 3.11
CA SER A 129 13.41 -6.79 2.27
C SER A 129 12.11 -6.17 1.77
N ILE A 130 11.31 -5.55 2.66
CA ILE A 130 10.05 -4.92 2.27
C ILE A 130 10.30 -3.74 1.34
N THR A 131 11.34 -2.93 1.59
CA THR A 131 11.72 -1.83 0.70
C THR A 131 12.16 -2.34 -0.66
N TYR A 132 12.97 -3.39 -0.73
CA TYR A 132 13.40 -4.02 -1.97
C TYR A 132 12.20 -4.53 -2.78
N TYR A 133 11.35 -5.36 -2.18
CA TYR A 133 10.19 -5.94 -2.89
C TYR A 133 9.10 -4.93 -3.22
N SER A 134 8.99 -3.80 -2.51
CA SER A 134 8.09 -2.72 -2.91
C SER A 134 8.54 -1.99 -4.18
N ARG A 135 9.81 -2.15 -4.57
CA ARG A 135 10.39 -1.57 -5.79
C ARG A 135 10.61 -2.63 -6.89
N TYR A 136 9.94 -3.77 -6.76
CA TYR A 136 10.08 -4.93 -7.61
C TYR A 136 8.69 -5.39 -8.08
N THR A 137 8.51 -5.63 -9.37
CA THR A 137 7.20 -6.01 -9.93
C THR A 137 6.90 -7.48 -9.61
N ARG A 138 6.41 -7.74 -8.40
CA ARG A 138 6.02 -9.08 -7.89
C ARG A 138 4.81 -9.00 -6.97
N HIS A 139 4.26 -10.18 -6.65
CA HIS A 139 3.05 -10.32 -5.83
C HIS A 139 3.30 -10.20 -4.32
N ASP A 140 4.56 -10.17 -3.86
CA ASP A 140 4.91 -10.21 -2.43
C ASP A 140 4.25 -9.08 -1.65
N LEU A 141 4.31 -7.85 -2.14
CA LEU A 141 3.73 -6.69 -1.46
C LEU A 141 2.20 -6.65 -1.49
N PRO A 142 1.52 -6.92 -2.63
CA PRO A 142 0.08 -7.13 -2.65
C PRO A 142 -0.41 -8.17 -1.64
N VAL A 143 0.27 -9.32 -1.55
CA VAL A 143 -0.07 -10.38 -0.58
C VAL A 143 0.16 -9.91 0.87
N LEU A 144 1.28 -9.22 1.15
CA LEU A 144 1.52 -8.64 2.48
C LEU A 144 0.42 -7.66 2.87
N LEU A 145 0.06 -6.72 1.99
CA LEU A 145 -1.00 -5.75 2.27
C LEU A 145 -2.35 -6.44 2.45
N ALA A 146 -2.71 -7.37 1.58
CA ALA A 146 -3.95 -8.15 1.69
C ALA A 146 -4.02 -8.91 3.02
N SER A 147 -2.91 -9.53 3.46
CA SER A 147 -2.83 -10.21 4.75
C SER A 147 -3.05 -9.26 5.93
N LEU A 148 -2.46 -8.06 5.91
CA LEU A 148 -2.68 -7.05 6.96
C LEU A 148 -4.13 -6.57 6.98
N LEU A 149 -4.75 -6.36 5.81
CA LEU A 149 -6.15 -5.97 5.69
C LEU A 149 -7.10 -7.10 6.10
N LEU A 150 -6.76 -8.35 5.79
CA LEU A 150 -7.51 -9.53 6.25
C LEU A 150 -7.50 -9.62 7.78
N ILE A 151 -6.34 -9.51 8.42
CA ILE A 151 -6.23 -9.47 9.88
C ILE A 151 -7.08 -8.33 10.47
N TRP A 152 -7.00 -7.15 9.88
CA TRP A 152 -7.79 -6.00 10.31
C TRP A 152 -9.30 -6.26 10.21
N THR A 153 -9.79 -6.85 9.11
CA THR A 153 -11.21 -7.17 8.94
C THR A 153 -11.69 -8.27 9.88
N ILE A 154 -10.86 -9.29 10.15
CA ILE A 154 -11.13 -10.31 11.16
C ILE A 154 -11.31 -9.66 12.54
N LEU A 155 -10.37 -8.83 12.96
CA LEU A 155 -10.45 -8.15 14.26
C LEU A 155 -11.67 -7.23 14.34
N LYS A 156 -12.04 -6.54 13.26
CA LYS A 156 -13.26 -5.73 13.17
C LYS A 156 -14.53 -6.55 13.27
N TYR A 157 -14.56 -7.74 12.69
CA TYR A 157 -15.68 -8.65 12.83
C TYR A 157 -15.83 -9.16 14.25
N LEU A 158 -14.75 -9.56 14.89
CA LEU A 158 -14.73 -10.02 16.29
C LEU A 158 -15.18 -8.93 17.27
N ASP A 159 -14.87 -7.66 16.98
CA ASP A 159 -15.27 -6.54 17.83
C ASP A 159 -16.74 -6.16 17.73
N GLY A 160 -17.37 -6.28 16.58
CA GLY A 160 -18.71 -5.72 16.35
C GLY A 160 -19.68 -6.62 15.58
N GLY A 161 -19.27 -7.82 15.16
CA GLY A 161 -20.14 -8.85 14.55
C GLY A 161 -20.84 -8.45 13.24
N SER A 162 -20.49 -7.32 12.63
CA SER A 162 -21.18 -6.83 11.43
C SER A 162 -20.85 -7.67 10.20
N ARG A 163 -21.88 -8.16 9.49
CA ARG A 163 -21.75 -9.00 8.27
C ARG A 163 -20.93 -8.34 7.15
N ARG A 164 -20.85 -7.01 7.10
CA ARG A 164 -20.01 -6.29 6.11
C ARG A 164 -18.54 -6.69 6.20
N TRP A 165 -18.03 -7.03 7.39
CA TRP A 165 -16.65 -7.44 7.58
C TRP A 165 -16.36 -8.82 7.01
N LEU A 166 -17.36 -9.72 6.97
CA LEU A 166 -17.24 -11.02 6.29
C LEU A 166 -17.04 -10.83 4.77
N VAL A 167 -17.74 -9.87 4.18
CA VAL A 167 -17.55 -9.55 2.76
C VAL A 167 -16.12 -9.06 2.50
N TRP A 168 -15.64 -8.13 3.33
CA TRP A 168 -14.25 -7.64 3.20
C TRP A 168 -13.20 -8.73 3.46
N MET A 169 -13.45 -9.69 4.35
CA MET A 169 -12.58 -10.85 4.49
C MET A 169 -12.47 -11.63 3.18
N GLY A 170 -13.60 -11.88 2.51
CA GLY A 170 -13.60 -12.56 1.21
C GLY A 170 -12.92 -11.75 0.08
N VAL A 171 -12.88 -10.42 0.19
CA VAL A 171 -12.17 -9.56 -0.79
C VAL A 171 -10.65 -9.61 -0.59
N PHE A 172 -10.18 -9.73 0.67
CA PHE A 172 -8.75 -9.71 1.00
C PHE A 172 -8.12 -11.11 1.11
N PHE A 173 -8.94 -12.16 1.07
CA PHE A 173 -8.49 -13.56 0.98
C PHE A 173 -8.19 -13.96 -0.46
#